data_9234534575005ab6022a63e610b8341b
#
_entry.id   9234534575005ab6022a63e610b8341b
#
_cell.length_a   1.000
_cell.length_b   1.000
_cell.length_c   1.000
_cell.angle_alpha   90.00
_cell.angle_beta   90.00
_cell.angle_gamma   90.00
#
_symmetry.space_group_name_H-M   'P 1'
#
loop_
_entity.id
_entity.type
_entity.pdbx_description
1 polymer ?
#
loop_
_entity_poly.entity_id
_entity_poly.type
_entity_poly.pdbx_seq_one_letter_code
_entity_poly.pdbx_strand_id
1 'polypeptide(L)'
;GAVTPIGNNVETFWKNVKEGKNGIGSITKFDTTDYKVKIAAEVKDFSAKELMDFKAAKRMETFSQYAVAAAKDAGFNIEEEDPYRCGVIIGSGVGSLQQVEKACQTIETKGPGRVNLLLVPMMISNMAAGNVSIHFGLKGKSINVVTACATGTNCIGDALRAIQYGDAEVMFAGGTESCICPTAVAGFTALTALTTVQDPDRASIPFDKERGGFVLGEGAGVVVLEELEHAKARGAHIYAEIGGYGATCDAHHVT
;
A
#
# COMPACT_ATOMS: atom_id res chain seq x y z
N GLY A 1 7.53 -7.37 -4.78
CA GLY A 1 6.61 -8.18 -4.00
C GLY A 1 5.21 -7.60 -3.99
N ALA A 2 4.20 -8.38 -3.67
CA ALA A 2 2.80 -7.99 -3.78
C ALA A 2 1.91 -8.62 -2.70
N VAL A 3 0.97 -7.83 -2.20
CA VAL A 3 -0.19 -8.28 -1.42
C VAL A 3 -1.42 -7.68 -2.07
N THR A 4 -2.33 -8.51 -2.57
CA THR A 4 -3.47 -8.05 -3.36
C THR A 4 -4.73 -8.89 -3.07
N PRO A 5 -5.93 -8.44 -3.46
CA PRO A 5 -7.17 -9.21 -3.32
C PRO A 5 -7.18 -10.57 -4.04
N ILE A 6 -6.24 -10.80 -4.96
CA ILE A 6 -6.12 -12.05 -5.72
C ILE A 6 -4.80 -12.80 -5.46
N GLY A 7 -4.01 -12.40 -4.47
CA GLY A 7 -2.80 -13.12 -4.08
C GLY A 7 -1.94 -12.32 -3.11
N ASN A 8 -1.41 -13.00 -2.11
CA ASN A 8 -0.60 -12.42 -1.03
C ASN A 8 0.92 -12.57 -1.27
N ASN A 9 1.31 -12.91 -2.48
CA ASN A 9 2.68 -12.93 -3.02
C ASN A 9 2.65 -12.81 -4.54
N VAL A 10 3.78 -12.48 -5.15
CA VAL A 10 3.91 -12.27 -6.61
C VAL A 10 3.53 -13.51 -7.40
N GLU A 11 3.91 -14.70 -6.95
CA GLU A 11 3.64 -15.95 -7.68
C GLU A 11 2.12 -16.19 -7.81
N THR A 12 1.41 -16.15 -6.68
CA THR A 12 -0.06 -16.33 -6.63
C THR A 12 -0.77 -15.20 -7.37
N PHE A 13 -0.35 -13.95 -7.14
CA PHE A 13 -0.89 -12.79 -7.83
C PHE A 13 -0.78 -12.95 -9.35
N TRP A 14 0.42 -13.23 -9.85
CA TRP A 14 0.67 -13.36 -11.29
C TRP A 14 -0.08 -14.52 -11.93
N LYS A 15 -0.15 -15.67 -11.23
CA LYS A 15 -0.96 -16.80 -11.65
C LYS A 15 -2.43 -16.39 -11.81
N ASN A 16 -2.99 -15.73 -10.81
CA ASN A 16 -4.40 -15.34 -10.79
C ASN A 16 -4.71 -14.23 -11.82
N VAL A 17 -3.75 -13.32 -12.10
CA VAL A 17 -3.85 -12.36 -13.21
C VAL A 17 -3.97 -13.08 -14.55
N LYS A 18 -3.12 -14.07 -14.81
CA LYS A 18 -3.18 -14.86 -16.06
C LYS A 18 -4.47 -15.67 -16.21
N GLU A 19 -5.05 -16.11 -15.11
CA GLU A 19 -6.32 -16.83 -15.07
C GLU A 19 -7.56 -15.88 -15.13
N GLY A 20 -7.35 -14.55 -15.13
CA GLY A 20 -8.43 -13.56 -15.16
C GLY A 20 -9.28 -13.55 -13.89
N LYS A 21 -8.72 -13.93 -12.72
CA LYS A 21 -9.47 -13.94 -11.46
C LYS A 21 -9.85 -12.53 -11.04
N ASN A 22 -11.11 -12.39 -10.61
CA ASN A 22 -11.65 -11.16 -10.06
C ASN A 22 -11.49 -11.16 -8.53
N GLY A 23 -10.91 -10.09 -7.96
CA GLY A 23 -10.75 -9.90 -6.53
C GLY A 23 -11.90 -9.14 -5.86
N ILE A 24 -12.82 -8.58 -6.66
CA ILE A 24 -13.96 -7.80 -6.17
C ILE A 24 -15.00 -8.74 -5.54
N GLY A 25 -15.61 -8.31 -4.45
CA GLY A 25 -16.68 -9.03 -3.76
C GLY A 25 -17.40 -8.14 -2.76
N SER A 26 -18.33 -8.72 -2.03
CA SER A 26 -19.05 -8.01 -0.95
C SER A 26 -18.08 -7.56 0.12
N ILE A 27 -18.27 -6.35 0.65
CA ILE A 27 -17.54 -5.85 1.81
C ILE A 27 -17.90 -6.72 3.02
N THR A 28 -16.88 -7.24 3.69
CA THR A 28 -17.04 -8.10 4.87
C THR A 28 -16.60 -7.47 6.18
N LYS A 29 -15.87 -6.35 6.10
CA LYS A 29 -15.23 -5.70 7.25
C LYS A 29 -16.17 -4.89 8.14
N PHE A 30 -17.35 -4.52 7.62
CA PHE A 30 -18.39 -3.81 8.36
C PHE A 30 -19.78 -4.02 7.71
N ASP A 31 -20.84 -3.69 8.45
CA ASP A 31 -22.21 -3.74 7.92
C ASP A 31 -22.46 -2.65 6.88
N THR A 32 -22.82 -3.07 5.67
CA THR A 32 -23.08 -2.18 4.53
C THR A 32 -24.57 -1.96 4.25
N THR A 33 -25.48 -2.35 5.17
CA THR A 33 -26.94 -2.27 4.96
C THR A 33 -27.37 -0.88 4.49
N ASP A 34 -26.89 0.16 5.14
CA ASP A 34 -27.23 1.56 4.85
C ASP A 34 -26.34 2.21 3.77
N TYR A 35 -25.37 1.50 3.23
CA TYR A 35 -24.45 2.02 2.23
C TYR A 35 -24.95 1.76 0.80
N LYS A 36 -24.78 2.74 -0.10
CA LYS A 36 -25.05 2.55 -1.53
C LYS A 36 -24.04 1.62 -2.19
N VAL A 37 -22.80 1.67 -1.76
CA VAL A 37 -21.69 0.83 -2.24
C VAL A 37 -21.52 -0.33 -1.26
N LYS A 38 -21.60 -1.56 -1.79
CA LYS A 38 -21.58 -2.81 -0.99
C LYS A 38 -20.44 -3.74 -1.36
N ILE A 39 -19.66 -3.37 -2.37
CA ILE A 39 -18.56 -4.18 -2.90
C ILE A 39 -17.23 -3.44 -2.81
N ALA A 40 -16.16 -4.20 -2.64
CA ALA A 40 -14.78 -3.73 -2.63
C ALA A 40 -13.84 -4.87 -3.02
N ALA A 41 -12.56 -4.57 -3.22
CA ALA A 41 -11.52 -5.57 -3.45
C ALA A 41 -10.68 -5.73 -2.17
N GLU A 42 -11.15 -6.57 -1.25
CA GLU A 42 -10.50 -6.87 0.04
C GLU A 42 -9.39 -7.90 -0.15
N VAL A 43 -8.27 -7.72 0.54
CA VAL A 43 -7.23 -8.77 0.68
C VAL A 43 -7.78 -9.89 1.54
N LYS A 44 -7.67 -11.13 1.04
CA LYS A 44 -8.20 -12.34 1.67
C LYS A 44 -7.06 -13.18 2.23
N ASP A 45 -7.35 -13.95 3.29
CA ASP A 45 -6.43 -14.95 3.85
C ASP A 45 -5.03 -14.40 4.21
N PHE A 46 -4.94 -13.13 4.57
CA PHE A 46 -3.69 -12.50 4.99
C PHE A 46 -3.43 -12.71 6.48
N SER A 47 -2.26 -13.24 6.82
CA SER A 47 -1.82 -13.48 8.18
C SER A 47 -0.45 -12.85 8.46
N ALA A 48 -0.45 -11.65 9.04
CA ALA A 48 0.78 -10.93 9.38
C ALA A 48 1.71 -11.75 10.30
N LYS A 49 1.16 -12.54 11.23
CA LYS A 49 1.92 -13.36 12.20
C LYS A 49 2.74 -14.49 11.55
N GLU A 50 2.43 -14.88 10.31
CA GLU A 50 3.18 -15.88 9.56
C GLU A 50 4.34 -15.26 8.78
N LEU A 51 4.30 -13.95 8.59
CA LEU A 51 5.23 -13.21 7.74
C LEU A 51 6.21 -12.35 8.55
N MET A 52 5.86 -11.97 9.79
CA MET A 52 6.67 -11.10 10.63
C MET A 52 6.50 -11.43 12.12
N ASP A 53 7.38 -10.89 12.98
CA ASP A 53 7.27 -11.06 14.42
C ASP A 53 5.89 -10.63 14.94
N PHE A 54 5.31 -11.46 15.79
CA PHE A 54 3.96 -11.27 16.31
C PHE A 54 3.79 -9.98 17.12
N LYS A 55 4.82 -9.57 17.91
CA LYS A 55 4.76 -8.34 18.71
C LYS A 55 4.88 -7.12 17.81
N ALA A 56 5.73 -7.20 16.77
CA ALA A 56 5.85 -6.16 15.75
C ALA A 56 4.53 -6.00 14.98
N ALA A 57 3.94 -7.10 14.49
CA ALA A 57 2.67 -7.08 13.78
C ALA A 57 1.54 -6.42 14.57
N LYS A 58 1.45 -6.65 15.88
CA LYS A 58 0.45 -6.02 16.76
C LYS A 58 0.60 -4.50 16.92
N ARG A 59 1.77 -3.95 16.62
CA ARG A 59 2.06 -2.51 16.69
C ARG A 59 1.91 -1.81 15.36
N MET A 60 1.59 -2.55 14.29
CA MET A 60 1.38 -2.06 12.94
C MET A 60 -0.11 -2.13 12.58
N GLU A 61 -0.59 -1.16 11.85
CA GLU A 61 -1.88 -1.28 11.19
C GLU A 61 -1.73 -2.00 9.85
N THR A 62 -2.85 -2.45 9.30
CA THR A 62 -2.91 -3.36 8.16
C THR A 62 -2.14 -2.86 6.93
N PHE A 63 -2.23 -1.56 6.59
CA PHE A 63 -1.46 -1.01 5.47
C PHE A 63 0.06 -1.15 5.65
N SER A 64 0.57 -0.99 6.87
CA SER A 64 1.98 -1.21 7.19
C SER A 64 2.34 -2.69 7.15
N GLN A 65 1.45 -3.57 7.61
CA GLN A 65 1.65 -5.03 7.51
C GLN A 65 1.73 -5.49 6.07
N TYR A 66 0.88 -4.96 5.18
CA TYR A 66 0.93 -5.24 3.75
C TYR A 66 2.24 -4.77 3.12
N ALA A 67 2.71 -3.56 3.47
CA ALA A 67 3.98 -3.03 2.98
C ALA A 67 5.17 -3.91 3.38
N VAL A 68 5.25 -4.34 4.65
CA VAL A 68 6.32 -5.23 5.12
C VAL A 68 6.24 -6.60 4.44
N ALA A 69 5.04 -7.16 4.28
CA ALA A 69 4.84 -8.44 3.61
C ALA A 69 5.24 -8.39 2.12
N ALA A 70 4.83 -7.33 1.41
CA ALA A 70 5.23 -7.12 0.02
C ALA A 70 6.75 -6.88 -0.12
N ALA A 71 7.36 -6.10 0.78
CA ALA A 71 8.80 -5.89 0.78
C ALA A 71 9.57 -7.21 1.01
N LYS A 72 9.05 -8.09 1.89
CA LYS A 72 9.62 -9.42 2.13
C LYS A 72 9.48 -10.34 0.90
N ASP A 73 8.31 -10.32 0.26
CA ASP A 73 8.04 -11.09 -0.97
C ASP A 73 8.91 -10.65 -2.16
N ALA A 74 9.47 -9.43 -2.13
CA ALA A 74 10.45 -8.97 -3.11
C ALA A 74 11.78 -9.74 -3.05
N GLY A 75 12.05 -10.46 -1.97
CA GLY A 75 13.13 -11.44 -1.88
C GLY A 75 14.56 -10.87 -1.84
N PHE A 76 14.73 -9.59 -1.45
CA PHE A 76 16.03 -8.94 -1.35
C PHE A 76 16.76 -9.34 -0.05
N ASN A 77 18.01 -9.81 -0.17
CA ASN A 77 18.86 -10.09 0.98
C ASN A 77 19.64 -8.83 1.38
N ILE A 78 19.36 -8.30 2.57
CA ILE A 78 20.01 -7.09 3.12
C ILE A 78 21.30 -7.38 3.92
N GLU A 79 21.56 -8.63 4.28
CA GLU A 79 22.64 -8.99 5.21
C GLU A 79 24.05 -8.68 4.66
N GLU A 80 24.19 -8.63 3.32
CA GLU A 80 25.46 -8.36 2.63
C GLU A 80 25.61 -6.88 2.23
N GLU A 81 24.61 -6.03 2.58
CA GLU A 81 24.54 -4.66 2.12
C GLU A 81 24.93 -3.64 3.19
N ASP A 82 25.42 -2.48 2.78
CA ASP A 82 25.56 -1.34 3.69
C ASP A 82 24.18 -0.77 4.03
N PRO A 83 23.67 -0.92 5.26
CA PRO A 83 22.34 -0.45 5.62
C PRO A 83 22.16 1.06 5.47
N TYR A 84 23.23 1.85 5.48
CA TYR A 84 23.19 3.30 5.27
C TYR A 84 23.02 3.67 3.80
N ARG A 85 23.33 2.75 2.88
CA ARG A 85 23.12 2.88 1.44
C ARG A 85 21.81 2.28 0.97
N CYS A 86 21.03 1.66 1.88
CA CYS A 86 19.75 1.04 1.60
C CYS A 86 18.62 1.85 2.22
N GLY A 87 17.66 2.28 1.41
CA GLY A 87 16.55 3.12 1.85
C GLY A 87 15.17 2.60 1.43
N VAL A 88 14.15 3.37 1.79
CA VAL A 88 12.75 3.04 1.50
C VAL A 88 11.94 4.29 1.18
N ILE A 89 11.15 4.24 0.11
CA ILE A 89 10.13 5.23 -0.23
C ILE A 89 8.85 4.49 -0.53
N ILE A 90 7.99 4.35 0.46
CA ILE A 90 6.69 3.68 0.35
C ILE A 90 5.61 4.62 0.87
N GLY A 91 4.59 4.87 0.05
CA GLY A 91 3.52 5.76 0.38
C GLY A 91 2.19 5.06 0.66
N SER A 92 1.34 5.75 1.41
CA SER A 92 -0.07 5.45 1.61
C SER A 92 -0.86 6.75 1.49
N GLY A 93 -1.99 6.71 0.81
CA GLY A 93 -2.82 7.91 0.58
C GLY A 93 -3.41 8.45 1.87
N VAL A 94 -3.84 7.59 2.78
CA VAL A 94 -4.58 8.00 3.98
C VAL A 94 -4.06 7.38 5.29
N GLY A 95 -3.11 6.47 5.24
CA GLY A 95 -2.69 5.72 6.42
C GLY A 95 -3.83 4.85 6.97
N SER A 96 -4.15 4.95 8.27
CA SER A 96 -5.27 4.18 8.85
C SER A 96 -6.42 5.05 9.33
N LEU A 97 -7.46 5.19 8.50
CA LEU A 97 -8.75 5.78 8.90
C LEU A 97 -9.45 4.92 9.97
N GLN A 98 -9.28 3.61 9.95
CA GLN A 98 -9.85 2.69 10.95
C GLN A 98 -9.37 3.01 12.37
N GLN A 99 -8.11 3.40 12.54
CA GLN A 99 -7.59 3.81 13.85
C GLN A 99 -8.17 5.16 14.30
N VAL A 100 -8.40 6.07 13.36
CA VAL A 100 -9.07 7.34 13.65
C VAL A 100 -10.52 7.11 14.06
N GLU A 101 -11.28 6.30 13.33
CA GLU A 101 -12.66 5.91 13.68
C GLU A 101 -12.74 5.32 15.08
N LYS A 102 -11.89 4.33 15.39
CA LYS A 102 -11.83 3.69 16.72
C LYS A 102 -11.48 4.69 17.81
N ALA A 103 -10.58 5.62 17.55
CA ALA A 103 -10.19 6.65 18.50
C ALA A 103 -11.34 7.62 18.79
N CYS A 104 -12.05 8.08 17.75
CA CYS A 104 -13.24 8.93 17.90
C CYS A 104 -14.33 8.25 18.75
N GLN A 105 -14.67 7.00 18.41
CA GLN A 105 -15.63 6.20 19.19
C GLN A 105 -15.19 5.99 20.65
N THR A 106 -13.89 5.79 20.88
CA THR A 106 -13.35 5.62 22.22
C THR A 106 -13.45 6.92 23.03
N ILE A 107 -13.13 8.07 22.43
CA ILE A 107 -13.25 9.38 23.06
C ILE A 107 -14.70 9.63 23.45
N GLU A 108 -15.63 9.36 22.55
CA GLU A 108 -17.05 9.61 22.74
C GLU A 108 -17.67 8.70 23.82
N THR A 109 -17.30 7.41 23.84
CA THR A 109 -17.91 6.41 24.74
C THR A 109 -17.17 6.20 26.05
N LYS A 110 -15.85 6.43 26.11
CA LYS A 110 -14.98 6.08 27.25
C LYS A 110 -14.07 7.22 27.71
N GLY A 111 -14.05 8.33 26.96
CA GLY A 111 -13.21 9.49 27.24
C GLY A 111 -11.78 9.38 26.68
N PRO A 112 -11.07 10.55 26.60
CA PRO A 112 -9.78 10.65 25.92
C PRO A 112 -8.66 9.82 26.58
N GLY A 113 -8.72 9.55 27.87
CA GLY A 113 -7.74 8.73 28.59
C GLY A 113 -7.76 7.24 28.24
N ARG A 114 -8.67 6.80 27.38
CA ARG A 114 -8.80 5.39 26.93
C ARG A 114 -8.39 5.18 25.48
N VAL A 115 -7.93 6.21 24.79
CA VAL A 115 -7.42 6.10 23.42
C VAL A 115 -6.18 5.20 23.40
N ASN A 116 -6.04 4.42 22.34
CA ASN A 116 -4.87 3.56 22.15
C ASN A 116 -3.59 4.40 22.17
N LEU A 117 -2.64 4.05 23.02
CA LEU A 117 -1.35 4.76 23.14
C LEU A 117 -0.51 4.67 21.85
N LEU A 118 -0.77 3.68 21.00
CA LEU A 118 -0.13 3.53 19.69
C LEU A 118 -0.94 4.17 18.55
N LEU A 119 -2.00 4.94 18.84
CA LEU A 119 -2.84 5.56 17.80
C LEU A 119 -1.99 6.28 16.75
N VAL A 120 -1.13 7.20 17.17
CA VAL A 120 -0.33 8.01 16.23
C VAL A 120 0.58 7.17 15.35
N PRO A 121 1.47 6.30 15.87
CA PRO A 121 2.32 5.46 15.03
C PRO A 121 1.55 4.41 14.21
N MET A 122 0.31 4.09 14.56
CA MET A 122 -0.51 3.17 13.74
C MET A 122 -1.27 3.90 12.63
N MET A 123 -1.60 5.19 12.80
CA MET A 123 -2.43 5.89 11.83
C MET A 123 -1.65 6.66 10.75
N ILE A 124 -0.46 7.19 11.04
CA ILE A 124 0.25 8.05 10.10
C ILE A 124 0.85 7.29 8.92
N SER A 125 0.68 7.83 7.72
CA SER A 125 0.98 7.15 6.46
C SER A 125 2.47 6.80 6.27
N ASN A 126 3.39 7.58 6.85
CA ASN A 126 4.83 7.31 6.74
C ASN A 126 5.28 6.05 7.51
N MET A 127 4.42 5.48 8.34
CA MET A 127 4.77 4.27 9.09
C MET A 127 4.81 3.01 8.22
N ALA A 128 4.29 3.02 7.01
CA ALA A 128 4.58 1.97 6.04
C ALA A 128 6.09 1.91 5.75
N ALA A 129 6.69 3.03 5.34
CA ALA A 129 8.14 3.13 5.12
C ALA A 129 8.93 2.88 6.42
N GLY A 130 8.51 3.47 7.55
CA GLY A 130 9.16 3.29 8.84
C GLY A 130 9.20 1.83 9.30
N ASN A 131 8.11 1.09 9.17
CA ASN A 131 8.05 -0.32 9.56
C ASN A 131 8.87 -1.23 8.63
N VAL A 132 8.92 -0.93 7.32
CA VAL A 132 9.82 -1.62 6.39
C VAL A 132 11.28 -1.35 6.78
N SER A 133 11.65 -0.09 7.06
CA SER A 133 13.00 0.25 7.54
C SER A 133 13.39 -0.52 8.80
N ILE A 134 12.49 -0.57 9.79
CA ILE A 134 12.74 -1.30 11.05
C ILE A 134 12.89 -2.80 10.80
N HIS A 135 12.02 -3.38 9.95
CA HIS A 135 12.00 -4.81 9.70
C HIS A 135 13.29 -5.30 9.01
N PHE A 136 13.80 -4.52 8.06
CA PHE A 136 15.00 -4.87 7.29
C PHE A 136 16.28 -4.21 7.81
N GLY A 137 16.21 -3.35 8.82
CA GLY A 137 17.37 -2.62 9.34
C GLY A 137 17.91 -1.55 8.38
N LEU A 138 17.07 -0.99 7.49
CA LEU A 138 17.47 0.03 6.52
C LEU A 138 17.74 1.36 7.23
N LYS A 139 18.91 1.93 7.06
CA LYS A 139 19.37 3.16 7.75
C LYS A 139 19.57 4.33 6.78
N GLY A 140 19.37 4.12 5.48
CA GLY A 140 19.36 5.15 4.48
C GLY A 140 18.07 5.99 4.51
N LYS A 141 17.77 6.66 3.42
CA LYS A 141 16.58 7.51 3.26
C LYS A 141 15.30 6.71 3.53
N SER A 142 14.46 7.18 4.46
CA SER A 142 13.15 6.59 4.76
C SER A 142 12.09 7.68 4.74
N ILE A 143 11.29 7.73 3.68
CA ILE A 143 10.27 8.76 3.49
C ILE A 143 8.96 8.18 2.91
N ASN A 144 7.90 8.96 3.07
CA ASN A 144 6.59 8.73 2.47
C ASN A 144 6.25 9.91 1.55
N VAL A 145 5.83 9.59 0.33
CA VAL A 145 5.27 10.55 -0.61
C VAL A 145 3.76 10.29 -0.68
N VAL A 146 2.95 11.34 -0.69
CA VAL A 146 1.49 11.23 -0.80
C VAL A 146 1.01 12.07 -1.96
N THR A 147 0.53 11.41 -3.00
CA THR A 147 -0.05 12.01 -4.21
C THR A 147 -1.31 11.26 -4.63
N ALA A 148 -2.15 10.92 -3.64
CA ALA A 148 -3.38 10.15 -3.82
C ALA A 148 -3.14 8.85 -4.63
N CYS A 149 -3.86 8.63 -5.74
CA CYS A 149 -3.74 7.42 -6.55
C CYS A 149 -2.37 7.27 -7.23
N ALA A 150 -1.62 8.36 -7.42
CA ALA A 150 -0.28 8.34 -8.01
C ALA A 150 0.84 8.06 -7.00
N THR A 151 0.53 7.93 -5.71
CA THR A 151 1.49 7.77 -4.61
C THR A 151 2.54 6.69 -4.88
N GLY A 152 2.13 5.49 -5.29
CA GLY A 152 3.07 4.39 -5.55
C GLY A 152 4.02 4.69 -6.70
N THR A 153 3.52 5.30 -7.79
CA THR A 153 4.34 5.71 -8.94
C THR A 153 5.33 6.81 -8.56
N ASN A 154 4.90 7.81 -7.78
CA ASN A 154 5.78 8.87 -7.32
C ASN A 154 6.86 8.34 -6.37
N CYS A 155 6.53 7.41 -5.47
CA CYS A 155 7.50 6.75 -4.61
C CYS A 155 8.59 6.03 -5.41
N ILE A 156 8.22 5.32 -6.48
CA ILE A 156 9.18 4.66 -7.39
C ILE A 156 10.04 5.71 -8.12
N GLY A 157 9.44 6.79 -8.61
CA GLY A 157 10.16 7.87 -9.28
C GLY A 157 11.16 8.59 -8.39
N ASP A 158 10.77 8.89 -7.14
CA ASP A 158 11.67 9.53 -6.17
C ASP A 158 12.77 8.57 -5.70
N ALA A 159 12.50 7.27 -5.62
CA ALA A 159 13.52 6.26 -5.35
C ALA A 159 14.54 6.16 -6.49
N LEU A 160 14.08 6.20 -7.75
CA LEU A 160 14.96 6.30 -8.91
C LEU A 160 15.88 7.53 -8.80
N ARG A 161 15.33 8.71 -8.46
CA ARG A 161 16.13 9.93 -8.29
C ARG A 161 17.14 9.80 -7.15
N ALA A 162 16.77 9.19 -6.02
CA ALA A 162 17.68 8.96 -4.91
C ALA A 162 18.92 8.14 -5.34
N ILE A 163 18.71 7.08 -6.14
CA ILE A 163 19.80 6.27 -6.71
C ILE A 163 20.62 7.09 -7.73
N GLN A 164 19.97 7.80 -8.66
CA GLN A 164 20.66 8.63 -9.67
C GLN A 164 21.53 9.73 -9.06
N TYR A 165 21.11 10.30 -7.92
CA TYR A 165 21.88 11.32 -7.20
C TYR A 165 22.95 10.73 -6.27
N GLY A 166 23.04 9.41 -6.15
CA GLY A 166 24.01 8.75 -5.28
C GLY A 166 23.64 8.76 -3.80
N ASP A 167 22.39 9.10 -3.44
CA ASP A 167 21.92 9.06 -2.05
C ASP A 167 21.79 7.61 -1.53
N ALA A 168 21.51 6.65 -2.42
CA ALA A 168 21.34 5.24 -2.09
C ALA A 168 21.83 4.35 -3.23
N GLU A 169 22.14 3.10 -2.91
CA GLU A 169 22.42 2.02 -3.87
C GLU A 169 21.20 1.11 -4.04
N VAL A 170 20.42 0.96 -2.98
CA VAL A 170 19.21 0.12 -2.96
C VAL A 170 18.04 0.90 -2.36
N MET A 171 16.88 0.86 -3.03
CA MET A 171 15.65 1.50 -2.56
C MET A 171 14.46 0.54 -2.66
N PHE A 172 13.80 0.28 -1.55
CA PHE A 172 12.47 -0.31 -1.54
C PHE A 172 11.45 0.78 -1.86
N ALA A 173 10.68 0.60 -2.92
CA ALA A 173 9.77 1.65 -3.41
C ALA A 173 8.41 1.10 -3.79
N GLY A 174 7.35 1.86 -3.52
CA GLY A 174 6.00 1.43 -3.88
C GLY A 174 4.89 2.11 -3.10
N GLY A 175 3.76 1.43 -3.01
CA GLY A 175 2.59 1.93 -2.31
C GLY A 175 1.83 0.84 -1.58
N THR A 176 1.06 1.26 -0.59
CA THR A 176 0.21 0.38 0.23
C THR A 176 -1.04 1.11 0.68
N GLU A 177 -2.17 0.39 0.74
CA GLU A 177 -3.42 0.94 1.25
C GLU A 177 -4.28 -0.14 1.90
N SER A 178 -5.00 0.22 2.97
CA SER A 178 -5.99 -0.65 3.61
C SER A 178 -7.17 0.15 4.15
N CYS A 179 -7.80 0.96 3.31
CA CYS A 179 -8.81 1.92 3.72
C CYS A 179 -10.27 1.46 3.49
N ILE A 180 -10.54 0.15 3.37
CA ILE A 180 -11.92 -0.34 3.29
C ILE A 180 -12.55 -0.29 4.68
N CYS A 181 -13.15 0.84 5.01
CA CYS A 181 -13.81 1.13 6.29
C CYS A 181 -15.02 2.06 6.09
N PRO A 182 -15.91 2.18 7.08
CA PRO A 182 -17.10 3.02 7.02
C PRO A 182 -16.86 4.43 6.51
N THR A 183 -15.92 5.16 7.11
CA THR A 183 -15.61 6.56 6.75
C THR A 183 -15.09 6.69 5.31
N ALA A 184 -14.19 5.80 4.88
CA ALA A 184 -13.64 5.86 3.52
C ALA A 184 -14.72 5.58 2.47
N VAL A 185 -15.51 4.51 2.65
CA VAL A 185 -16.60 4.17 1.72
C VAL A 185 -17.65 5.29 1.67
N ALA A 186 -18.03 5.86 2.81
CA ALA A 186 -18.95 7.00 2.86
C ALA A 186 -18.38 8.24 2.16
N GLY A 187 -17.11 8.59 2.43
CA GLY A 187 -16.44 9.75 1.84
C GLY A 187 -16.33 9.67 0.32
N PHE A 188 -15.82 8.55 -0.20
CA PHE A 188 -15.73 8.34 -1.66
C PHE A 188 -17.11 8.20 -2.33
N THR A 189 -18.12 7.67 -1.62
CA THR A 189 -19.51 7.67 -2.11
C THR A 189 -20.07 9.08 -2.21
N ALA A 190 -19.79 9.94 -1.22
CA ALA A 190 -20.23 11.35 -1.23
C ALA A 190 -19.59 12.14 -2.40
N LEU A 191 -18.35 11.81 -2.77
CA LEU A 191 -17.68 12.34 -3.96
C LEU A 191 -18.24 11.78 -5.28
N THR A 192 -19.21 10.84 -5.23
CA THR A 192 -19.71 10.10 -6.41
C THR A 192 -18.61 9.36 -7.18
N ALA A 193 -17.51 9.03 -6.52
CA ALA A 193 -16.33 8.43 -7.15
C ALA A 193 -16.41 6.89 -7.22
N LEU A 194 -17.17 6.25 -6.33
CA LEU A 194 -17.34 4.79 -6.31
C LEU A 194 -18.50 4.33 -7.19
N THR A 195 -18.31 3.20 -7.84
CA THR A 195 -19.40 2.52 -8.56
C THR A 195 -20.47 2.02 -7.58
N THR A 196 -21.72 2.13 -7.98
CA THR A 196 -22.88 1.53 -7.27
C THR A 196 -23.33 0.21 -7.88
N VAL A 197 -22.65 -0.25 -8.94
CA VAL A 197 -22.90 -1.55 -9.58
C VAL A 197 -22.51 -2.64 -8.59
N GLN A 198 -23.41 -3.62 -8.38
CA GLN A 198 -23.21 -4.70 -7.40
C GLN A 198 -22.66 -5.98 -8.03
N ASP A 199 -22.65 -6.07 -9.35
CA ASP A 199 -22.04 -7.18 -10.06
C ASP A 199 -20.51 -7.01 -10.09
N PRO A 200 -19.72 -7.89 -9.42
CA PRO A 200 -18.28 -7.80 -9.39
C PRO A 200 -17.62 -7.76 -10.77
N ASP A 201 -18.19 -8.46 -11.75
CA ASP A 201 -17.62 -8.56 -13.11
C ASP A 201 -17.93 -7.33 -13.97
N ARG A 202 -18.89 -6.48 -13.55
CA ARG A 202 -19.25 -5.23 -14.22
C ARG A 202 -18.89 -3.98 -13.42
N ALA A 203 -18.36 -4.13 -12.22
CA ALA A 203 -18.12 -3.01 -11.32
C ALA A 203 -16.91 -2.15 -11.72
N SER A 204 -15.84 -2.75 -12.22
CA SER A 204 -14.64 -2.04 -12.69
C SER A 204 -14.42 -2.31 -14.18
N ILE A 205 -14.89 -1.37 -15.00
CA ILE A 205 -14.90 -1.47 -16.46
C ILE A 205 -14.31 -0.21 -17.09
N PRO A 206 -12.99 0.02 -16.93
CA PRO A 206 -12.34 1.21 -17.46
C PRO A 206 -12.54 1.34 -18.98
N PHE A 207 -12.78 2.57 -19.44
CA PHE A 207 -13.08 2.95 -20.83
C PHE A 207 -14.43 2.47 -21.38
N ASP A 208 -15.18 1.60 -20.67
CA ASP A 208 -16.52 1.19 -21.09
C ASP A 208 -17.51 2.39 -21.03
N LYS A 209 -18.49 2.41 -21.93
CA LYS A 209 -19.52 3.45 -21.96
C LYS A 209 -20.38 3.46 -20.69
N GLU A 210 -20.59 2.30 -20.09
CA GLU A 210 -21.42 2.11 -18.89
C GLU A 210 -20.64 2.24 -17.57
N ARG A 211 -19.36 2.66 -17.61
CA ARG A 211 -18.57 2.83 -16.38
C ARG A 211 -19.20 3.84 -15.43
N GLY A 212 -19.22 3.54 -14.13
CA GLY A 212 -19.92 4.36 -13.13
C GLY A 212 -19.07 4.75 -11.91
N GLY A 213 -17.75 4.71 -12.00
CA GLY A 213 -16.84 4.97 -10.89
C GLY A 213 -15.84 3.82 -10.70
N PHE A 214 -15.04 3.90 -9.64
CA PHE A 214 -14.07 2.85 -9.32
C PHE A 214 -14.55 1.95 -8.17
N VAL A 215 -13.87 0.82 -7.98
CA VAL A 215 -14.04 -0.08 -6.83
C VAL A 215 -12.90 0.17 -5.86
N LEU A 216 -13.22 0.41 -4.60
CA LEU A 216 -12.21 0.59 -3.55
C LEU A 216 -11.46 -0.72 -3.33
N GLY A 217 -10.13 -0.66 -3.38
CA GLY A 217 -9.27 -1.81 -3.17
C GLY A 217 -8.27 -1.59 -2.04
N GLU A 218 -7.63 -2.67 -1.61
CA GLU A 218 -6.54 -2.65 -0.65
C GLU A 218 -5.40 -3.57 -1.09
N GLY A 219 -4.23 -3.36 -0.52
CA GLY A 219 -3.05 -4.15 -0.80
C GLY A 219 -1.75 -3.35 -0.73
N ALA A 220 -0.67 -3.96 -1.20
CA ALA A 220 0.63 -3.33 -1.36
C ALA A 220 1.37 -3.88 -2.59
N GLY A 221 2.13 -3.01 -3.24
CA GLY A 221 3.11 -3.38 -4.25
C GLY A 221 4.44 -2.71 -3.93
N VAL A 222 5.50 -3.50 -3.85
CA VAL A 222 6.85 -3.01 -3.56
C VAL A 222 7.83 -3.58 -4.59
N VAL A 223 8.60 -2.70 -5.20
CA VAL A 223 9.74 -3.04 -6.04
C VAL A 223 11.04 -2.69 -5.31
N VAL A 224 12.10 -3.44 -5.56
CA VAL A 224 13.45 -3.09 -5.14
C VAL A 224 14.17 -2.49 -6.35
N LEU A 225 14.51 -1.21 -6.24
CA LEU A 225 15.36 -0.51 -7.19
C LEU A 225 16.80 -0.60 -6.72
N GLU A 226 17.70 -0.82 -7.64
CA GLU A 226 19.12 -1.01 -7.34
C GLU A 226 19.98 -0.32 -8.39
N GLU A 227 21.09 0.25 -7.99
CA GLU A 227 22.08 0.78 -8.91
C GLU A 227 22.58 -0.35 -9.81
N LEU A 228 22.74 -0.09 -11.10
CA LEU A 228 22.94 -1.13 -12.12
C LEU A 228 24.24 -1.92 -11.92
N GLU A 229 25.35 -1.24 -11.66
CA GLU A 229 26.65 -1.93 -11.50
C GLU A 229 26.72 -2.68 -10.16
N HIS A 230 26.05 -2.18 -9.13
CA HIS A 230 25.86 -2.87 -7.86
C HIS A 230 25.07 -4.17 -8.07
N ALA A 231 23.93 -4.12 -8.78
CA ALA A 231 23.09 -5.28 -9.10
C ALA A 231 23.88 -6.34 -9.90
N LYS A 232 24.66 -5.90 -10.90
CA LYS A 232 25.54 -6.79 -11.70
C LYS A 232 26.64 -7.44 -10.85
N ALA A 233 27.29 -6.66 -9.97
CA ALA A 233 28.39 -7.14 -9.16
C ALA A 233 28.00 -8.29 -8.22
N ARG A 234 26.77 -8.26 -7.66
CA ARG A 234 26.24 -9.35 -6.83
C ARG A 234 25.50 -10.43 -7.61
N GLY A 235 25.43 -10.35 -8.95
CA GLY A 235 24.74 -11.31 -9.81
C GLY A 235 23.22 -11.30 -9.67
N ALA A 236 22.62 -10.15 -9.40
CA ALA A 236 21.18 -9.99 -9.24
C ALA A 236 20.41 -10.39 -10.50
N HIS A 237 19.20 -10.96 -10.32
CA HIS A 237 18.26 -11.10 -11.42
C HIS A 237 17.60 -9.75 -11.72
N ILE A 238 17.96 -9.16 -12.85
CA ILE A 238 17.45 -7.86 -13.30
C ILE A 238 16.21 -8.10 -14.16
N TYR A 239 15.05 -7.66 -13.69
CA TYR A 239 13.78 -7.77 -14.43
C TYR A 239 13.65 -6.72 -15.53
N ALA A 240 14.07 -5.50 -15.24
CA ALA A 240 14.00 -4.36 -16.15
C ALA A 240 14.90 -3.23 -15.67
N GLU A 241 15.18 -2.27 -16.56
CA GLU A 241 15.81 -1.00 -16.27
C GLU A 241 14.73 0.11 -16.29
N ILE A 242 14.77 1.02 -15.30
CA ILE A 242 13.87 2.18 -15.28
C ILE A 242 14.53 3.29 -16.09
N GLY A 243 14.01 3.54 -17.29
CA GLY A 243 14.56 4.53 -18.23
C GLY A 243 14.23 5.98 -17.91
N GLY A 244 13.22 6.25 -17.07
CA GLY A 244 12.83 7.61 -16.75
C GLY A 244 11.60 7.72 -15.84
N TYR A 245 11.37 8.95 -15.36
CA TYR A 245 10.25 9.33 -14.52
C TYR A 245 9.82 10.78 -14.81
N GLY A 246 8.53 11.02 -14.83
CA GLY A 246 7.94 12.34 -14.98
C GLY A 246 6.70 12.50 -14.10
N ALA A 247 6.50 13.70 -13.57
CA ALA A 247 5.32 14.07 -12.81
C ALA A 247 4.86 15.47 -13.22
N THR A 248 3.56 15.65 -13.39
CA THR A 248 2.93 16.93 -13.77
C THR A 248 1.70 17.18 -12.92
N CYS A 249 1.21 18.42 -12.95
CA CYS A 249 -0.05 18.81 -12.32
C CYS A 249 -0.88 19.58 -13.37
N ASP A 250 -2.18 19.31 -13.46
CA ASP A 250 -3.08 20.03 -14.34
C ASP A 250 -3.51 21.41 -13.80
N ALA A 251 -3.37 21.61 -12.48
CA ALA A 251 -3.73 22.86 -11.78
C ALA A 251 -5.15 23.36 -12.12
N HIS A 252 -6.08 22.44 -12.34
CA HIS A 252 -7.42 22.74 -12.82
C HIS A 252 -8.50 22.63 -11.74
N HIS A 253 -8.63 21.49 -11.08
CA HIS A 253 -9.66 21.21 -10.08
C HIS A 253 -9.08 20.39 -8.91
N VAL A 254 -9.76 20.41 -7.77
CA VAL A 254 -9.32 19.71 -6.56
C VAL A 254 -9.51 18.17 -6.65
N THR A 255 -10.42 17.73 -7.50
CA THR A 255 -10.71 16.31 -7.75
C THR A 255 -10.65 15.99 -9.25
#